data_9a33bf8d3edbdbf25ba639b8e234c1b4
#
_entry.id   9a33bf8d3edbdbf25ba639b8e234c1b4
#
_cell.length_a   1.000
_cell.length_b   1.000
_cell.length_c   1.000
_cell.angle_alpha   90.00
_cell.angle_beta   90.00
_cell.angle_gamma   90.00
#
_symmetry.space_group_name_H-M   'P 1'
#
loop_
_entity.id
_entity.type
_entity.pdbx_description
1 polymer ?
#
loop_
_entity_poly.entity_id
_entity_poly.type
_entity_poly.pdbx_seq_one_letter_code
_entity_poly.pdbx_strand_id
1 'polypeptide(L)'
;MAKGSGRAKAAGGKGGSKQIIATKRKARYSYSIIETYEAGVALRGTEVKSLREGQASLADAFATIDDGEVWLRNLYIPEYQHGSWTNHDPRRNRKLLLHRQQIDRLVGKIRDGNLALMPLSLYFSKGKVKVELALARGRKAYDKRRDLAQRDAQREVVRQLGCRTKGII
;
A
#
# COMPACT_ATOMS: atom_id res chain seq x y z
N MET A 1 12.19 17.02 -35.81
CA MET A 1 10.73 17.00 -35.53
C MET A 1 10.46 16.03 -34.39
N ALA A 2 10.17 16.54 -33.23
CA ALA A 2 9.87 15.76 -32.03
C ALA A 2 8.40 15.29 -32.06
N LYS A 3 8.15 14.00 -31.89
CA LYS A 3 6.82 13.46 -31.63
C LYS A 3 6.72 13.05 -30.17
N GLY A 4 5.89 13.80 -29.45
CA GLY A 4 5.55 13.56 -28.06
C GLY A 4 4.74 12.28 -27.89
N SER A 5 5.17 11.43 -26.98
CA SER A 5 4.43 10.28 -26.51
C SER A 5 3.35 10.75 -25.52
N GLY A 6 2.10 10.59 -25.92
CA GLY A 6 0.94 10.88 -25.07
C GLY A 6 0.88 9.93 -23.88
N ARG A 7 1.18 10.47 -22.70
CA ARG A 7 1.00 9.81 -21.42
C ARG A 7 -0.44 9.94 -20.99
N ALA A 8 -1.17 8.85 -20.95
CA ALA A 8 -2.54 8.82 -20.45
C ALA A 8 -2.57 9.31 -18.99
N LYS A 9 -3.24 10.44 -18.75
CA LYS A 9 -3.52 10.96 -17.40
C LYS A 9 -4.61 10.10 -16.77
N ALA A 10 -4.25 9.36 -15.74
CA ALA A 10 -5.23 8.83 -14.80
C ALA A 10 -5.88 10.00 -14.05
N ALA A 11 -7.21 10.00 -13.99
CA ALA A 11 -8.00 11.04 -13.33
C ALA A 11 -7.64 11.14 -11.85
N GLY A 12 -6.98 12.23 -11.48
CA GLY A 12 -6.61 12.55 -10.11
C GLY A 12 -7.74 13.24 -9.38
N GLY A 13 -8.27 12.62 -8.34
CA GLY A 13 -9.10 13.32 -7.34
C GLY A 13 -8.29 14.45 -6.69
N LYS A 14 -8.96 15.58 -6.45
CA LYS A 14 -8.44 16.76 -5.76
C LYS A 14 -8.00 16.41 -4.33
N GLY A 15 -6.74 16.13 -4.14
CA GLY A 15 -6.09 15.98 -2.83
C GLY A 15 -4.65 16.42 -2.98
N GLY A 16 -4.16 17.25 -2.05
CA GLY A 16 -2.79 17.76 -2.05
C GLY A 16 -1.79 16.67 -2.42
N SER A 17 -0.73 17.02 -3.11
CA SER A 17 0.23 16.09 -3.70
C SER A 17 0.70 15.04 -2.69
N LYS A 18 0.30 13.79 -2.89
CA LYS A 18 0.76 12.65 -2.10
C LYS A 18 2.12 12.20 -2.64
N GLN A 19 3.14 12.26 -1.82
CA GLN A 19 4.45 11.75 -2.16
C GLN A 19 4.55 10.30 -1.65
N ILE A 20 4.46 9.33 -2.53
CA ILE A 20 4.53 7.90 -2.17
C ILE A 20 5.97 7.55 -1.81
N ILE A 21 6.15 6.93 -0.64
CA ILE A 21 7.43 6.45 -0.13
C ILE A 21 7.61 4.97 -0.46
N ALA A 22 6.62 4.16 -0.13
CA ALA A 22 6.65 2.72 -0.34
C ALA A 22 5.25 2.18 -0.69
N THR A 23 5.21 1.10 -1.47
CA THR A 23 3.96 0.44 -1.87
C THR A 23 4.10 -1.08 -1.78
N LYS A 24 3.11 -1.75 -1.22
CA LYS A 24 3.04 -3.21 -1.17
C LYS A 24 2.40 -3.76 -2.45
N ARG A 25 3.20 -3.95 -3.49
CA ARG A 25 2.72 -4.37 -4.82
C ARG A 25 2.00 -5.73 -4.82
N LYS A 26 2.46 -6.68 -4.02
CA LYS A 26 1.89 -8.04 -3.95
C LYS A 26 0.56 -8.11 -3.19
N ALA A 27 0.16 -7.07 -2.45
CA ALA A 27 -1.05 -7.09 -1.63
C ALA A 27 -2.31 -7.36 -2.46
N ARG A 28 -2.48 -6.65 -3.57
CA ARG A 28 -3.64 -6.80 -4.45
C ARG A 28 -3.70 -8.16 -5.18
N TYR A 29 -2.56 -8.81 -5.35
CA TYR A 29 -2.50 -10.15 -5.93
C TYR A 29 -2.89 -11.23 -4.92
N SER A 30 -2.36 -11.13 -3.70
CA SER A 30 -2.54 -12.15 -2.66
C SER A 30 -3.87 -12.03 -1.91
N TYR A 31 -4.48 -10.84 -1.91
CA TYR A 31 -5.66 -10.53 -1.11
C TYR A 31 -6.72 -9.81 -1.93
N SER A 32 -7.98 -10.07 -1.59
CA SER A 32 -9.11 -9.30 -2.07
C SER A 32 -9.37 -8.14 -1.11
N ILE A 33 -9.16 -6.92 -1.58
CA ILE A 33 -9.36 -5.71 -0.78
C ILE A 33 -10.85 -5.40 -0.70
N ILE A 34 -11.38 -5.26 0.51
CA ILE A 34 -12.78 -4.96 0.77
C ILE A 34 -12.96 -3.46 0.99
N GLU A 35 -12.16 -2.88 1.88
CA GLU A 35 -12.21 -1.46 2.22
C GLU A 35 -10.80 -0.93 2.45
N THR A 36 -10.63 0.38 2.28
CA THR A 36 -9.38 1.08 2.56
C THR A 36 -9.60 2.22 3.55
N TYR A 37 -8.63 2.44 4.42
CA TYR A 37 -8.63 3.47 5.45
C TYR A 37 -7.31 4.23 5.40
N GLU A 38 -7.38 5.54 5.59
CA GLU A 38 -6.19 6.37 5.76
C GLU A 38 -5.87 6.51 7.25
N ALA A 39 -4.67 6.14 7.66
CA ALA A 39 -4.20 6.24 9.03
C ALA A 39 -2.95 7.10 9.14
N GLY A 40 -2.84 7.87 10.21
CA GLY A 40 -1.59 8.49 10.61
C GLY A 40 -0.65 7.44 11.23
N VAL A 41 0.64 7.73 11.28
CA VAL A 41 1.65 6.86 11.90
C VAL A 41 2.40 7.63 12.97
N ALA A 42 2.49 7.06 14.17
CA ALA A 42 3.33 7.60 15.24
C ALA A 42 4.80 7.22 14.99
N LEU A 43 5.61 8.19 14.62
CA LEU A 43 7.01 8.03 14.25
C LEU A 43 7.93 8.82 15.17
N ARG A 44 9.20 8.36 15.26
CA ARG A 44 10.29 9.12 15.87
C ARG A 44 10.94 10.03 14.83
N GLY A 45 11.69 11.04 15.28
CA GLY A 45 12.34 12.00 14.37
C GLY A 45 13.30 11.36 13.38
N THR A 46 14.08 10.36 13.80
CA THR A 46 15.01 9.62 12.94
C THR A 46 14.29 8.81 11.87
N GLU A 47 13.14 8.23 12.20
CA GLU A 47 12.29 7.51 11.22
C GLU A 47 11.75 8.45 10.15
N VAL A 48 11.28 9.63 10.52
CA VAL A 48 10.81 10.64 9.57
C VAL A 48 11.91 11.08 8.62
N LYS A 49 13.14 11.26 9.14
CA LYS A 49 14.31 11.61 8.31
C LYS A 49 14.62 10.50 7.29
N SER A 50 14.65 9.24 7.72
CA SER A 50 14.83 8.11 6.79
C SER A 50 13.73 8.02 5.74
N LEU A 51 12.49 8.28 6.11
CA LEU A 51 11.35 8.28 5.17
C LEU A 51 11.43 9.43 4.15
N ARG A 52 11.96 10.58 4.54
CA ARG A 52 12.22 11.68 3.59
C ARG A 52 13.24 11.31 2.52
N GLU A 53 14.19 10.44 2.86
CA GLU A 53 15.12 9.85 1.89
C GLU A 53 14.48 8.76 1.02
N GLY A 54 13.20 8.46 1.23
CA GLY A 54 12.46 7.47 0.47
C GLY A 54 12.77 6.02 0.84
N GLN A 55 13.39 5.78 1.98
CA GLN A 55 13.83 4.46 2.41
C GLN A 55 12.79 3.82 3.33
N ALA A 56 12.01 2.89 2.81
CA ALA A 56 11.10 2.05 3.60
C ALA A 56 10.68 0.81 2.80
N SER A 57 10.33 -0.26 3.49
CA SER A 57 9.77 -1.47 2.89
C SER A 57 8.52 -1.92 3.62
N LEU A 58 7.44 -2.10 2.84
CA LEU A 58 6.16 -2.65 3.30
C LEU A 58 6.02 -4.15 2.99
N ALA A 59 7.05 -4.81 2.47
CA ALA A 59 6.94 -6.18 1.97
C ALA A 59 6.34 -7.15 2.99
N ASP A 60 6.84 -7.13 4.22
CA ASP A 60 6.42 -8.01 5.32
C ASP A 60 5.52 -7.31 6.33
N ALA A 61 5.14 -6.06 6.08
CA ALA A 61 4.33 -5.28 7.00
C ALA A 61 2.88 -5.77 7.05
N PHE A 62 2.33 -5.80 8.25
CA PHE A 62 0.93 -6.09 8.53
C PHE A 62 0.43 -5.25 9.70
N ALA A 63 -0.87 -5.14 9.85
CA ALA A 63 -1.47 -4.42 10.97
C ALA A 63 -2.26 -5.37 11.88
N THR A 64 -2.20 -5.11 13.18
CA THR A 64 -2.96 -5.83 14.21
C THR A 64 -3.76 -4.84 15.05
N ILE A 65 -4.81 -5.32 15.67
CA ILE A 65 -5.58 -4.56 16.66
C ILE A 65 -5.35 -5.20 18.02
N ASP A 66 -4.72 -4.45 18.90
CA ASP A 66 -4.42 -4.87 20.26
C ASP A 66 -4.97 -3.81 21.23
N ASP A 67 -5.75 -4.21 22.23
CA ASP A 67 -6.36 -3.33 23.25
C ASP A 67 -7.11 -2.11 22.68
N GLY A 68 -7.81 -2.30 21.58
CA GLY A 68 -8.55 -1.22 20.91
C GLY A 68 -7.68 -0.20 20.19
N GLU A 69 -6.42 -0.51 19.96
CA GLU A 69 -5.46 0.28 19.19
C GLU A 69 -4.97 -0.49 17.99
N VAL A 70 -4.69 0.21 16.89
CA VAL A 70 -4.15 -0.40 15.66
C VAL A 70 -2.65 -0.22 15.62
N TRP A 71 -1.95 -1.32 15.44
CA TRP A 71 -0.49 -1.36 15.40
C TRP A 71 0.01 -1.86 14.04
N LEU A 72 0.98 -1.14 13.47
CA LEU A 72 1.70 -1.56 12.27
C LEU A 72 2.96 -2.30 12.69
N ARG A 73 3.06 -3.56 12.26
CA ARG A 73 4.18 -4.45 12.58
C ARG A 73 5.01 -4.77 11.33
N ASN A 74 6.28 -5.04 11.52
CA ASN A 74 7.24 -5.39 10.46
C ASN A 74 7.38 -4.36 9.33
N LEU A 75 7.01 -3.12 9.55
CA LEU A 75 7.42 -2.04 8.65
C LEU A 75 8.91 -1.81 8.83
N TYR A 76 9.69 -2.01 7.79
CA TYR A 76 11.12 -1.75 7.79
C TYR A 76 11.39 -0.30 7.40
N ILE A 77 12.02 0.43 8.31
CA ILE A 77 12.57 1.76 8.08
C ILE A 77 14.04 1.71 8.51
N PRO A 78 15.01 1.83 7.58
CA PRO A 78 16.42 1.75 7.93
C PRO A 78 16.81 2.86 8.89
N GLU A 79 17.87 2.61 9.65
CA GLU A 79 18.45 3.60 10.53
C GLU A 79 18.91 4.82 9.75
N TYR A 80 18.75 6.01 10.33
CA TYR A 80 19.22 7.23 9.73
C TYR A 80 20.75 7.32 9.85
N GLN A 81 21.45 7.44 8.73
CA GLN A 81 22.91 7.37 8.67
C GLN A 81 23.63 8.40 9.55
N HIS A 82 22.99 9.55 9.77
CA HIS A 82 23.52 10.64 10.62
C HIS A 82 22.93 10.62 12.04
N GLY A 83 22.16 9.60 12.38
CA GLY A 83 21.44 9.46 13.65
C GLY A 83 22.18 8.62 14.66
N SER A 84 23.40 8.84 14.95
CA SER A 84 24.23 8.27 16.02
C SER A 84 23.48 7.31 16.99
N TRP A 85 23.62 7.50 18.30
CA TRP A 85 22.97 6.70 19.36
C TRP A 85 21.45 6.93 19.51
N THR A 86 20.86 7.90 18.81
CA THR A 86 19.42 8.19 18.84
C THR A 86 18.61 7.42 17.82
N ASN A 87 19.22 6.49 17.08
CA ASN A 87 18.54 5.70 16.07
C ASN A 87 17.45 4.79 16.67
N HIS A 88 16.48 4.48 15.85
CA HIS A 88 15.36 3.61 16.16
C HIS A 88 15.65 2.16 15.76
N ASP A 89 14.88 1.22 16.33
CA ASP A 89 14.83 -0.15 15.80
C ASP A 89 14.14 -0.13 14.44
N PRO A 90 14.75 -0.61 13.35
CA PRO A 90 14.20 -0.61 12.02
C PRO A 90 12.83 -1.28 11.88
N ARG A 91 12.56 -2.29 12.70
CA ARG A 91 11.32 -3.09 12.65
C ARG A 91 10.42 -2.93 13.88
N ARG A 92 10.57 -1.87 14.63
CA ARG A 92 9.74 -1.65 15.81
C ARG A 92 8.23 -1.56 15.46
N ASN A 93 7.39 -1.91 16.41
CA ASN A 93 5.95 -1.73 16.28
C ASN A 93 5.61 -0.23 16.31
N ARG A 94 4.73 0.21 15.42
CA ARG A 94 4.32 1.60 15.29
C ARG A 94 2.81 1.72 15.44
N LYS A 95 2.38 2.64 16.29
CA LYS A 95 0.96 2.89 16.49
C LYS A 95 0.39 3.62 15.27
N LEU A 96 -0.76 3.17 14.80
CA LEU A 96 -1.53 3.83 13.77
C LEU A 96 -2.62 4.69 14.39
N LEU A 97 -2.80 5.87 13.83
CA LEU A 97 -3.75 6.86 14.31
C LEU A 97 -4.99 6.84 13.42
N LEU A 98 -6.07 6.32 13.96
CA LEU A 98 -7.39 6.23 13.34
C LEU A 98 -8.45 6.83 14.26
N HIS A 99 -9.56 7.27 13.70
CA HIS A 99 -10.71 7.66 14.50
C HIS A 99 -11.31 6.46 15.25
N ARG A 100 -11.77 6.68 16.47
CA ARG A 100 -12.34 5.62 17.32
C ARG A 100 -13.43 4.83 16.59
N GLN A 101 -14.32 5.52 15.90
CA GLN A 101 -15.39 4.88 15.12
C GLN A 101 -14.87 3.95 14.01
N GLN A 102 -13.75 4.30 13.38
CA GLN A 102 -13.11 3.45 12.36
C GLN A 102 -12.52 2.19 12.98
N ILE A 103 -11.88 2.33 14.15
CA ILE A 103 -11.31 1.20 14.91
C ILE A 103 -12.42 0.23 15.32
N ASP A 104 -13.52 0.72 15.88
CA ASP A 104 -14.64 -0.09 16.31
C ASP A 104 -15.28 -0.86 15.15
N ARG A 105 -15.43 -0.23 13.99
CA ARG A 105 -15.89 -0.90 12.75
C ARG A 105 -14.93 -1.98 12.29
N LEU A 106 -13.62 -1.72 12.35
CA LEU A 106 -12.58 -2.69 11.97
C LEU A 106 -12.58 -3.90 12.91
N VAL A 107 -12.70 -3.67 14.22
CA VAL A 107 -12.78 -4.75 15.22
C VAL A 107 -13.98 -5.66 14.94
N GLY A 108 -15.16 -5.09 14.68
CA GLY A 108 -16.36 -5.84 14.36
C GLY A 108 -16.17 -6.69 13.09
N LYS A 109 -15.69 -6.09 12.02
CA LYS A 109 -15.50 -6.79 10.73
C LYS A 109 -14.43 -7.88 10.79
N ILE A 110 -13.34 -7.68 11.52
CA ILE A 110 -12.29 -8.69 11.68
C ILE A 110 -12.81 -9.86 12.51
N ARG A 111 -13.62 -9.60 13.54
CA ARG A 111 -14.21 -10.65 14.38
C ARG A 111 -15.21 -11.50 13.60
N ASP A 112 -16.04 -10.89 12.76
CA ASP A 112 -17.11 -11.55 12.03
C ASP A 112 -16.64 -12.27 10.75
N GLY A 113 -15.49 -11.90 10.22
CA GLY A 113 -14.98 -12.47 8.97
C GLY A 113 -13.49 -12.71 9.04
N ASN A 114 -13.01 -13.76 8.47
CA ASN A 114 -11.57 -14.11 8.39
C ASN A 114 -10.79 -13.05 7.58
N LEU A 115 -10.74 -11.82 8.08
CA LEU A 115 -10.19 -10.64 7.44
C LEU A 115 -8.87 -10.25 8.10
N ALA A 116 -7.97 -9.71 7.30
CA ALA A 116 -6.67 -9.21 7.75
C ALA A 116 -6.52 -7.72 7.41
N LEU A 117 -5.82 -7.00 8.27
CA LEU A 117 -5.41 -5.63 8.01
C LEU A 117 -3.99 -5.62 7.45
N MET A 118 -3.82 -4.90 6.35
CA MET A 118 -2.50 -4.74 5.75
C MET A 118 -2.28 -3.33 5.22
N PRO A 119 -1.05 -2.83 5.27
CA PRO A 119 -0.71 -1.59 4.61
C PRO A 119 -0.59 -1.80 3.10
N LEU A 120 -1.14 -0.88 2.32
CA LEU A 120 -0.98 -0.85 0.86
C LEU A 120 0.12 0.11 0.42
N SER A 121 0.11 1.30 0.97
CA SER A 121 1.07 2.35 0.64
C SER A 121 1.41 3.22 1.84
N LEU A 122 2.63 3.72 1.85
CA LEU A 122 3.15 4.69 2.80
C LEU A 122 3.49 5.97 2.02
N TYR A 123 3.01 7.11 2.47
CA TYR A 123 3.20 8.38 1.75
C TYR A 123 3.23 9.59 2.68
N PHE A 124 3.82 10.68 2.18
CA PHE A 124 3.68 12.00 2.78
C PHE A 124 2.44 12.72 2.24
N SER A 125 1.67 13.29 3.12
CA SER A 125 0.55 14.17 2.80
C SER A 125 0.57 15.37 3.74
N LYS A 126 0.68 16.57 3.17
CA LYS A 126 0.75 17.83 3.94
C LYS A 126 1.83 17.80 5.06
N GLY A 127 3.00 17.28 4.75
CA GLY A 127 4.12 17.15 5.70
C GLY A 127 3.97 16.08 6.77
N LYS A 128 2.90 15.28 6.76
CA LYS A 128 2.66 14.17 7.68
C LYS A 128 2.76 12.83 6.97
N VAL A 129 3.32 11.84 7.65
CA VAL A 129 3.37 10.47 7.14
C VAL A 129 2.03 9.78 7.39
N LYS A 130 1.48 9.22 6.33
CA LYS A 130 0.24 8.46 6.36
C LYS A 130 0.40 7.10 5.71
N VAL A 131 -0.41 6.16 6.16
CA VAL A 131 -0.51 4.80 5.63
C VAL A 131 -1.92 4.57 5.10
N GLU A 132 -2.01 4.02 3.91
CA GLU A 132 -3.25 3.46 3.39
C GLU A 132 -3.36 2.02 3.87
N LEU A 133 -4.31 1.78 4.79
CA LEU A 133 -4.63 0.44 5.30
C LEU A 133 -5.74 -0.18 4.47
N ALA A 134 -5.63 -1.46 4.21
CA ALA A 134 -6.69 -2.25 3.60
C ALA A 134 -7.21 -3.31 4.56
N LEU A 135 -8.52 -3.43 4.63
CA LEU A 135 -9.20 -4.59 5.16
C LEU A 135 -9.38 -5.58 4.01
N ALA A 136 -8.78 -6.74 4.12
CA ALA A 136 -8.68 -7.68 3.01
C ALA A 136 -8.89 -9.13 3.44
N ARG A 137 -9.38 -9.93 2.50
CA ARG A 137 -9.54 -11.38 2.65
C ARG A 137 -8.46 -12.09 1.85
N GLY A 138 -7.81 -13.09 2.43
CA GLY A 138 -6.85 -13.93 1.73
C GLY A 138 -7.51 -14.66 0.56
N ARG A 139 -6.90 -14.60 -0.62
CA ARG A 139 -7.37 -15.35 -1.80
C ARG A 139 -6.87 -16.79 -1.75
N LYS A 140 -7.75 -17.73 -2.06
CA LYS A 140 -7.39 -19.14 -2.23
C LYS A 140 -6.49 -19.33 -3.46
N ALA A 141 -5.69 -20.38 -3.45
CA ALA A 141 -4.74 -20.64 -4.54
C ALA A 141 -5.43 -20.78 -5.91
N TYR A 142 -6.62 -21.34 -5.94
CA TYR A 142 -7.40 -21.53 -7.17
C TYR A 142 -7.92 -20.19 -7.74
N ASP A 143 -8.33 -19.24 -6.88
CA ASP A 143 -8.76 -17.90 -7.31
C ASP A 143 -7.62 -17.12 -7.93
N LYS A 144 -6.41 -17.26 -7.37
CA LYS A 144 -5.19 -16.65 -7.93
C LYS A 144 -4.88 -17.16 -9.33
N ARG A 145 -5.06 -18.48 -9.57
CA ARG A 145 -4.85 -19.08 -10.90
C ARG A 145 -5.85 -18.57 -11.93
N ARG A 146 -7.12 -18.43 -11.54
CA ARG A 146 -8.16 -17.87 -12.43
C ARG A 146 -7.87 -16.43 -12.81
N ASP A 147 -7.50 -15.60 -11.84
CA ASP A 147 -7.16 -14.20 -12.11
C ASP A 147 -5.93 -14.06 -13.03
N LEU A 148 -4.91 -14.91 -12.86
CA LEU A 148 -3.76 -14.95 -13.76
C LEU A 148 -4.17 -15.35 -15.17
N ALA A 149 -4.90 -16.44 -15.32
CA ALA A 149 -5.38 -16.92 -16.61
C ALA A 149 -6.23 -15.85 -17.33
N GLN A 150 -7.09 -15.16 -16.60
CA GLN A 150 -7.92 -14.08 -17.16
C GLN A 150 -7.08 -12.89 -17.60
N ARG A 151 -6.07 -12.49 -16.82
CA ARG A 151 -5.16 -11.40 -17.21
C ARG A 151 -4.31 -11.76 -18.43
N ASP A 152 -3.84 -12.98 -18.50
CA ASP A 152 -3.05 -13.46 -19.64
C ASP A 152 -3.92 -13.55 -20.90
N ALA A 153 -5.15 -14.02 -20.79
CA ALA A 153 -6.11 -14.00 -21.88
C ALA A 153 -6.41 -12.57 -22.39
N GLN A 154 -6.62 -11.62 -21.47
CA GLN A 154 -6.81 -10.21 -21.84
C GLN A 154 -5.58 -9.62 -22.54
N ARG A 155 -4.37 -9.92 -22.06
CA ARG A 155 -3.13 -9.48 -22.71
C ARG A 155 -2.98 -10.04 -24.11
N GLU A 156 -3.35 -11.30 -24.29
CA GLU A 156 -3.31 -11.96 -25.60
C GLU A 156 -4.30 -11.33 -26.59
N VAL A 157 -5.53 -11.06 -26.14
CA VAL A 157 -6.54 -10.35 -26.95
C VAL A 157 -6.05 -8.96 -27.37
N VAL A 158 -5.48 -8.19 -26.43
CA VAL A 158 -4.93 -6.86 -26.72
C VAL A 158 -3.76 -6.95 -27.71
N ARG A 159 -2.90 -7.97 -27.59
CA ARG A 159 -1.79 -8.21 -28.50
C ARG A 159 -2.29 -8.53 -29.92
N GLN A 160 -3.29 -9.39 -30.05
CA GLN A 160 -3.88 -9.76 -31.35
C GLN A 160 -4.59 -8.57 -31.99
N LEU A 161 -5.33 -7.77 -31.23
CA LEU A 161 -5.98 -6.54 -31.74
C LEU A 161 -4.93 -5.50 -32.17
N GLY A 162 -3.85 -5.32 -31.39
CA GLY A 162 -2.76 -4.42 -31.74
C GLY A 162 -1.96 -4.85 -32.98
N CYS A 163 -1.93 -6.14 -33.27
CA CYS A 163 -1.30 -6.67 -34.47
C CYS A 163 -2.14 -6.43 -35.74
N ARG A 164 -3.48 -6.47 -35.61
CA ARG A 164 -4.40 -6.21 -36.73
C ARG A 164 -4.37 -4.76 -37.21
N THR A 165 -4.17 -3.81 -36.29
CA THR A 165 -4.09 -2.38 -36.66
C THR A 165 -2.78 -1.99 -37.35
N LYS A 166 -1.72 -2.81 -37.27
CA LYS A 166 -0.46 -2.57 -37.98
C LYS A 166 -0.39 -3.18 -39.36
N GLY A 167 -1.38 -3.95 -39.78
CA GLY A 167 -1.41 -4.66 -41.07
C GLY A 167 -2.32 -4.05 -42.13
N ILE A 168 -2.90 -2.88 -41.88
CA ILE A 168 -3.71 -2.17 -42.89
C ILE A 168 -2.95 -0.91 -43.28
N ILE A 169 -2.12 -1.06 -44.27
CA ILE A 169 -1.62 0.03 -45.12
C ILE A 169 -2.13 -0.24 -46.52
#